data_1bdc403a0cf778fe07834f278921a7f9
#
_entry.id   1bdc403a0cf778fe07834f278921a7f9
#
_cell.length_a   1.000
_cell.length_b   1.000
_cell.length_c   1.000
_cell.angle_alpha   90.00
_cell.angle_beta   90.00
_cell.angle_gamma   90.00
#
_symmetry.space_group_name_H-M   'P 1'
#
loop_
_entity.id
_entity.type
_entity.pdbx_description
1 polymer ?
#
loop_
_entity_poly.entity_id
_entity_poly.type
_entity_poly.pdbx_seq_one_letter_code
_entity_poly.pdbx_strand_id
1 'polypeptide(L)'
;MLCVACCTVFLAVTTWAQKHGSKGDDWPLQNASIGEIEIPAGTSRQVQVTYPTPDGPSFPLKASVTWSIEPAVKGISIDKTGKLTVDADVPHGTTATIHADVEKGRRKLSGKVYVFHPDENPLIGTWHVDTRVACGELQEIKAAATSQLTLRGYDWSFHASQQFWVGREHSIAARLQLAGSYRLDLKSAKIELTPTWPKKQVSHWSYLFKDGDKTLILKPLEPQDDLEAGCGYILLR
;
A
#
# COMPACT_ATOMS: atom_id res chain seq x y z
N MET A 1 10.74 13.99 -84.85
CA MET A 1 10.40 14.83 -83.66
C MET A 1 9.31 14.17 -82.93
N LEU A 2 9.64 13.39 -81.87
CA LEU A 2 8.65 12.74 -81.03
C LEU A 2 8.36 13.62 -79.83
N CYS A 3 7.10 13.96 -79.64
CA CYS A 3 6.59 14.70 -78.46
C CYS A 3 6.09 13.65 -77.45
N VAL A 4 6.79 13.52 -76.32
CA VAL A 4 6.42 12.64 -75.23
C VAL A 4 5.51 13.43 -74.30
N ALA A 5 4.23 13.08 -74.26
CA ALA A 5 3.25 13.61 -73.32
C ALA A 5 3.47 12.94 -71.93
N CYS A 6 3.84 13.72 -70.97
CA CYS A 6 3.99 13.32 -69.58
C CYS A 6 2.63 13.35 -68.90
N CYS A 7 1.99 12.19 -68.69
CA CYS A 7 0.79 12.02 -67.88
C CYS A 7 1.20 11.93 -66.40
N THR A 8 1.02 13.02 -65.66
CA THR A 8 1.10 13.05 -64.20
C THR A 8 -0.19 12.53 -63.60
N VAL A 9 -0.15 11.31 -63.09
CA VAL A 9 -1.23 10.72 -62.31
C VAL A 9 -1.14 11.28 -60.88
N PHE A 10 -2.02 12.15 -60.50
CA PHE A 10 -2.23 12.55 -59.09
C PHE A 10 -2.94 11.42 -58.36
N LEU A 11 -2.19 10.65 -57.60
CA LEU A 11 -2.74 9.76 -56.59
C LEU A 11 -3.20 10.59 -55.39
N ALA A 12 -4.52 10.82 -55.33
CA ALA A 12 -5.15 11.37 -54.14
C ALA A 12 -5.11 10.29 -53.05
N VAL A 13 -4.16 10.41 -52.14
CA VAL A 13 -4.13 9.63 -50.92
C VAL A 13 -5.22 10.20 -50.01
N THR A 14 -6.43 9.63 -50.10
CA THR A 14 -7.46 9.85 -49.08
C THR A 14 -6.99 9.20 -47.79
N THR A 15 -6.39 9.96 -46.89
CA THR A 15 -6.16 9.59 -45.53
C THR A 15 -7.51 9.37 -44.85
N TRP A 16 -7.91 8.10 -44.77
CA TRP A 16 -8.95 7.66 -43.86
C TRP A 16 -8.41 7.86 -42.46
N ALA A 17 -8.62 9.05 -41.90
CA ALA A 17 -8.53 9.22 -40.46
C ALA A 17 -9.69 8.39 -39.87
N GLN A 18 -9.41 7.10 -39.63
CA GLN A 18 -10.26 6.32 -38.74
C GLN A 18 -10.31 7.05 -37.42
N LYS A 19 -11.44 7.72 -37.15
CA LYS A 19 -11.87 8.04 -35.80
C LYS A 19 -12.05 6.71 -35.04
N HIS A 20 -10.97 6.09 -34.65
CA HIS A 20 -11.00 5.21 -33.50
C HIS A 20 -11.31 6.13 -32.33
N GLY A 21 -12.58 6.24 -32.00
CA GLY A 21 -13.00 6.66 -30.67
C GLY A 21 -12.25 5.73 -29.72
N SER A 22 -11.17 6.23 -29.12
CA SER A 22 -10.22 5.42 -28.43
C SER A 22 -10.91 4.85 -27.19
N LYS A 23 -11.18 3.54 -27.17
CA LYS A 23 -11.45 2.82 -25.93
C LYS A 23 -10.32 3.03 -24.90
N GLY A 24 -9.22 3.67 -25.28
CA GLY A 24 -8.08 4.02 -24.46
C GLY A 24 -8.29 5.23 -23.55
N ASP A 25 -9.15 6.19 -23.94
CA ASP A 25 -9.32 7.43 -23.16
C ASP A 25 -10.08 7.22 -21.85
N ASP A 26 -10.88 6.15 -21.76
CA ASP A 26 -11.60 5.78 -20.54
C ASP A 26 -10.82 4.82 -19.61
N TRP A 27 -9.66 4.31 -20.02
CA TRP A 27 -8.87 3.39 -19.22
C TRP A 27 -8.58 3.91 -17.81
N PRO A 28 -8.11 5.16 -17.62
CA PRO A 28 -7.85 5.69 -16.28
C PRO A 28 -9.12 5.70 -15.41
N LEU A 29 -10.25 6.09 -15.98
CA LEU A 29 -11.50 6.16 -15.24
C LEU A 29 -12.04 4.76 -14.88
N GLN A 30 -11.95 3.81 -15.81
CA GLN A 30 -12.43 2.42 -15.58
C GLN A 30 -11.61 1.70 -14.50
N ASN A 31 -10.32 1.99 -14.41
CA ASN A 31 -9.40 1.38 -13.45
C ASN A 31 -9.13 2.26 -12.23
N ALA A 32 -9.86 3.38 -12.10
CA ALA A 32 -9.73 4.27 -10.98
C ALA A 32 -10.16 3.62 -9.67
N SER A 33 -9.47 3.94 -8.59
CA SER A 33 -9.74 3.46 -7.25
C SER A 33 -9.38 4.50 -6.18
N ILE A 34 -9.95 4.30 -5.01
CA ILE A 34 -9.49 4.92 -3.77
C ILE A 34 -8.94 3.76 -2.95
N GLY A 35 -7.67 3.81 -2.60
CA GLY A 35 -7.07 2.79 -1.72
C GLY A 35 -7.64 2.85 -0.30
N GLU A 36 -7.22 1.90 0.54
CA GLU A 36 -7.40 2.01 1.98
C GLU A 36 -6.60 3.19 2.52
N ILE A 37 -7.19 3.91 3.48
CA ILE A 37 -6.61 5.11 4.05
C ILE A 37 -6.43 4.89 5.53
N GLU A 38 -5.20 4.88 5.97
CA GLU A 38 -4.82 4.84 7.37
C GLU A 38 -4.43 6.25 7.79
N ILE A 39 -5.05 6.74 8.85
CA ILE A 39 -4.86 8.12 9.31
C ILE A 39 -4.80 8.19 10.82
N PRO A 40 -3.75 8.81 11.40
CA PRO A 40 -3.70 9.05 12.81
C PRO A 40 -4.79 10.03 13.23
N ALA A 41 -5.42 9.81 14.39
CA ALA A 41 -6.33 10.77 15.00
C ALA A 41 -5.62 12.12 15.22
N GLY A 42 -6.34 13.20 15.09
CA GLY A 42 -5.81 14.57 15.21
C GLY A 42 -5.06 15.06 13.96
N THR A 43 -5.14 14.36 12.83
CA THR A 43 -4.41 14.73 11.62
C THR A 43 -5.30 14.92 10.40
N SER A 44 -4.71 15.36 9.30
CA SER A 44 -5.39 15.43 8.01
C SER A 44 -4.51 14.89 6.89
N ARG A 45 -5.16 14.34 5.85
CA ARG A 45 -4.49 13.75 4.69
C ARG A 45 -5.22 14.13 3.41
N GLN A 46 -4.47 14.40 2.34
CA GLN A 46 -5.03 14.56 1.00
C GLN A 46 -5.36 13.19 0.42
N VAL A 47 -6.64 12.94 0.14
CA VAL A 47 -7.12 11.76 -0.58
C VAL A 47 -7.15 12.04 -2.07
N GLN A 48 -6.79 11.06 -2.85
CA GLN A 48 -6.78 11.14 -4.31
C GLN A 48 -7.41 9.90 -4.90
N VAL A 49 -8.13 10.08 -5.99
CA VAL A 49 -8.47 8.98 -6.89
C VAL A 49 -7.26 8.69 -7.75
N THR A 50 -6.82 7.44 -7.78
CA THR A 50 -5.68 7.01 -8.58
C THR A 50 -6.07 5.89 -9.53
N TYR A 51 -5.26 5.67 -10.55
CA TYR A 51 -5.39 4.53 -11.45
C TYR A 51 -4.02 3.88 -11.67
N PRO A 52 -3.95 2.54 -11.73
CA PRO A 52 -2.72 1.83 -12.04
C PRO A 52 -2.39 1.97 -13.53
N THR A 53 -1.11 1.93 -13.87
CA THR A 53 -0.70 1.72 -15.26
C THR A 53 -0.37 0.24 -15.48
N PRO A 54 -0.45 -0.29 -16.72
CA PRO A 54 -0.16 -1.69 -16.99
C PRO A 54 1.23 -2.14 -16.52
N ASP A 55 2.19 -1.22 -16.55
CA ASP A 55 3.61 -1.53 -16.34
C ASP A 55 4.21 -0.79 -15.14
N GLY A 56 3.41 -0.19 -14.27
CA GLY A 56 4.03 0.63 -13.27
C GLY A 56 3.14 1.21 -12.15
N PRO A 57 3.59 2.30 -11.55
CA PRO A 57 2.96 2.91 -10.40
C PRO A 57 1.55 3.47 -10.72
N SER A 58 0.79 3.68 -9.66
CA SER A 58 -0.50 4.38 -9.77
C SER A 58 -0.30 5.88 -9.93
N PHE A 59 -1.12 6.50 -10.77
CA PHE A 59 -1.12 7.95 -11.02
C PHE A 59 -2.42 8.60 -10.55
N PRO A 60 -2.37 9.87 -10.10
CA PRO A 60 -3.57 10.63 -9.79
C PRO A 60 -4.47 10.79 -11.02
N LEU A 61 -5.76 10.53 -10.86
CA LEU A 61 -6.76 10.76 -11.90
C LEU A 61 -7.04 12.27 -12.01
N LYS A 62 -6.85 12.82 -13.20
CA LYS A 62 -7.18 14.23 -13.51
C LYS A 62 -8.64 14.33 -13.91
N ALA A 63 -9.54 14.37 -12.93
CA ALA A 63 -10.97 14.44 -13.14
C ALA A 63 -11.64 15.27 -12.03
N SER A 64 -12.85 15.76 -12.27
CA SER A 64 -13.66 16.36 -11.21
C SER A 64 -14.16 15.28 -10.27
N VAL A 65 -14.01 15.49 -8.96
CA VAL A 65 -14.43 14.53 -7.92
C VAL A 65 -15.30 15.25 -6.90
N THR A 66 -16.44 14.67 -6.57
CA THR A 66 -17.26 15.07 -5.43
C THR A 66 -17.10 14.03 -4.34
N TRP A 67 -16.74 14.49 -3.15
CA TRP A 67 -16.43 13.64 -2.01
C TRP A 67 -17.56 13.63 -0.99
N SER A 68 -17.80 12.45 -0.36
CA SER A 68 -18.68 12.31 0.81
C SER A 68 -18.19 11.20 1.74
N ILE A 69 -18.74 11.18 2.96
CA ILE A 69 -18.53 10.11 3.95
C ILE A 69 -19.90 9.57 4.32
N GLU A 70 -20.10 8.27 4.17
CA GLU A 70 -21.36 7.60 4.45
C GLU A 70 -21.13 6.23 5.12
N PRO A 71 -21.75 5.96 6.29
CA PRO A 71 -22.51 6.92 7.11
C PRO A 71 -21.60 8.01 7.70
N ALA A 72 -22.19 9.14 8.05
CA ALA A 72 -21.44 10.22 8.71
C ALA A 72 -20.89 9.72 10.06
N VAL A 73 -19.61 9.96 10.29
CA VAL A 73 -18.91 9.62 11.52
C VAL A 73 -18.47 10.90 12.22
N LYS A 74 -18.85 11.08 13.50
CA LYS A 74 -18.46 12.26 14.27
C LYS A 74 -16.94 12.37 14.32
N GLY A 75 -16.42 13.57 14.07
CA GLY A 75 -14.99 13.85 14.10
C GLY A 75 -14.23 13.43 12.83
N ILE A 76 -14.91 12.89 11.81
CA ILE A 76 -14.30 12.57 10.51
C ILE A 76 -15.01 13.38 9.43
N SER A 77 -14.27 14.13 8.64
CA SER A 77 -14.79 14.95 7.56
C SER A 77 -13.89 14.91 6.34
N ILE A 78 -14.49 15.11 5.17
CA ILE A 78 -13.76 15.29 3.91
C ILE A 78 -14.30 16.54 3.21
N ASP A 79 -13.42 17.39 2.76
CA ASP A 79 -13.82 18.61 2.04
C ASP A 79 -13.92 18.39 0.53
N LYS A 80 -14.37 19.43 -0.19
CA LYS A 80 -14.53 19.40 -1.65
C LYS A 80 -13.22 19.16 -2.42
N THR A 81 -12.08 19.38 -1.79
CA THR A 81 -10.76 19.15 -2.39
C THR A 81 -10.25 17.74 -2.16
N GLY A 82 -10.95 16.95 -1.32
CA GLY A 82 -10.53 15.62 -0.90
C GLY A 82 -9.60 15.64 0.31
N LYS A 83 -9.51 16.73 1.05
CA LYS A 83 -8.79 16.78 2.32
C LYS A 83 -9.64 16.10 3.40
N LEU A 84 -9.22 14.91 3.78
CA LEU A 84 -9.76 14.14 4.91
C LEU A 84 -9.16 14.68 6.20
N THR A 85 -10.00 14.98 7.19
CA THR A 85 -9.60 15.45 8.52
C THR A 85 -10.23 14.54 9.56
N VAL A 86 -9.45 14.19 10.57
CA VAL A 86 -9.87 13.36 11.71
C VAL A 86 -9.54 14.11 13.00
N ASP A 87 -10.54 14.31 13.84
CA ASP A 87 -10.36 14.96 15.13
C ASP A 87 -9.55 14.06 16.09
N ALA A 88 -8.88 14.69 17.07
CA ALA A 88 -8.01 13.98 18.00
C ALA A 88 -8.76 13.04 18.97
N ASP A 89 -10.04 13.30 19.20
CA ASP A 89 -10.91 12.52 20.10
C ASP A 89 -11.61 11.35 19.40
N VAL A 90 -11.38 11.14 18.09
CA VAL A 90 -11.92 9.97 17.38
C VAL A 90 -11.24 8.71 17.92
N PRO A 91 -11.98 7.71 18.42
CA PRO A 91 -11.38 6.53 19.03
C PRO A 91 -10.51 5.72 18.07
N HIS A 92 -9.46 5.08 18.62
CA HIS A 92 -8.68 4.07 17.90
C HIS A 92 -9.56 2.98 17.32
N GLY A 93 -9.25 2.53 16.10
CA GLY A 93 -10.02 1.49 15.41
C GLY A 93 -11.33 1.98 14.79
N THR A 94 -11.67 3.28 14.91
CA THR A 94 -12.83 3.83 14.21
C THR A 94 -12.64 3.68 12.70
N THR A 95 -13.69 3.25 12.02
CA THR A 95 -13.70 3.11 10.57
C THR A 95 -14.77 4.00 9.94
N ALA A 96 -14.49 4.50 8.75
CA ALA A 96 -15.43 5.23 7.91
C ALA A 96 -15.31 4.76 6.45
N THR A 97 -16.32 5.08 5.64
CA THR A 97 -16.24 4.88 4.20
C THR A 97 -16.34 6.23 3.52
N ILE A 98 -15.34 6.56 2.71
CA ILE A 98 -15.41 7.71 1.83
C ILE A 98 -15.90 7.27 0.46
N HIS A 99 -16.66 8.15 -0.17
CA HIS A 99 -17.16 7.98 -1.53
C HIS A 99 -16.63 9.09 -2.41
N ALA A 100 -16.29 8.73 -3.64
CA ALA A 100 -15.93 9.67 -4.68
C ALA A 100 -16.87 9.49 -5.88
N ASP A 101 -17.62 10.52 -6.19
CA ASP A 101 -18.37 10.63 -7.43
C ASP A 101 -17.50 11.34 -8.47
N VAL A 102 -17.03 10.59 -9.45
CA VAL A 102 -16.08 11.07 -10.45
C VAL A 102 -16.84 11.44 -11.72
N GLU A 103 -16.54 12.63 -12.25
CA GLU A 103 -17.13 13.19 -13.48
C GLU A 103 -18.66 13.12 -13.51
N LYS A 104 -19.29 13.64 -12.45
CA LYS A 104 -20.76 13.72 -12.32
C LYS A 104 -21.47 12.37 -12.45
N GLY A 105 -20.94 11.35 -11.79
CA GLY A 105 -21.55 10.02 -11.73
C GLY A 105 -21.09 9.03 -12.78
N ARG A 106 -20.14 9.40 -13.65
CA ARG A 106 -19.55 8.42 -14.60
C ARG A 106 -18.88 7.26 -13.91
N ARG A 107 -18.27 7.52 -12.73
CA ARG A 107 -17.70 6.49 -11.87
C ARG A 107 -17.96 6.81 -10.41
N LYS A 108 -18.46 5.81 -9.67
CA LYS A 108 -18.61 5.89 -8.22
C LYS A 108 -17.59 4.94 -7.57
N LEU A 109 -16.83 5.48 -6.65
CA LEU A 109 -15.77 4.75 -5.94
C LEU A 109 -16.00 4.86 -4.45
N SER A 110 -15.49 3.87 -3.72
CA SER A 110 -15.46 3.91 -2.26
C SER A 110 -14.09 3.47 -1.75
N GLY A 111 -13.66 4.04 -0.64
CA GLY A 111 -12.44 3.67 0.07
C GLY A 111 -12.70 3.62 1.56
N LYS A 112 -12.09 2.65 2.26
CA LYS A 112 -12.16 2.56 3.71
C LYS A 112 -11.14 3.46 4.36
N VAL A 113 -11.55 4.11 5.43
CA VAL A 113 -10.71 4.88 6.35
C VAL A 113 -10.56 4.11 7.64
N TYR A 114 -9.34 3.98 8.12
CA TYR A 114 -9.00 3.38 9.41
C TYR A 114 -8.30 4.43 10.26
N VAL A 115 -8.94 4.82 11.37
CA VAL A 115 -8.35 5.76 12.32
C VAL A 115 -7.54 5.00 13.35
N PHE A 116 -6.35 5.49 13.65
CA PHE A 116 -5.50 4.89 14.66
C PHE A 116 -4.84 5.93 15.57
N HIS A 117 -4.47 5.49 16.77
CA HIS A 117 -3.63 6.23 17.69
C HIS A 117 -2.25 5.56 17.72
N PRO A 118 -1.17 6.27 17.42
CA PRO A 118 0.18 5.69 17.40
C PRO A 118 0.63 5.08 18.73
N ASP A 119 0.16 5.62 19.85
CA ASP A 119 0.41 5.08 21.20
C ASP A 119 -0.37 3.79 21.50
N GLU A 120 -1.52 3.56 20.84
CA GLU A 120 -2.27 2.32 20.97
C GLU A 120 -1.86 1.25 19.92
N ASN A 121 -1.25 1.66 18.81
CA ASN A 121 -0.67 0.74 17.85
C ASN A 121 0.56 1.34 17.16
N PRO A 122 1.71 1.29 17.82
CA PRO A 122 2.95 1.87 17.30
C PRO A 122 3.55 1.07 16.13
N LEU A 123 3.04 -0.12 15.83
CA LEU A 123 3.52 -0.94 14.71
C LEU A 123 3.09 -0.41 13.35
N ILE A 124 1.96 0.31 13.27
CA ILE A 124 1.36 0.71 12.00
C ILE A 124 2.38 1.45 11.11
N GLY A 125 2.55 0.96 9.90
CA GLY A 125 3.47 1.47 8.89
C GLY A 125 4.34 0.38 8.28
N THR A 126 5.27 0.79 7.43
CA THR A 126 6.22 -0.10 6.78
C THR A 126 7.57 -0.06 7.46
N TRP A 127 8.14 -1.22 7.67
CA TRP A 127 9.40 -1.47 8.36
C TRP A 127 10.33 -2.26 7.45
N HIS A 128 11.50 -1.71 7.17
CA HIS A 128 12.51 -2.33 6.31
C HIS A 128 13.43 -3.25 7.12
N VAL A 129 13.64 -4.47 6.67
CA VAL A 129 14.58 -5.38 7.33
C VAL A 129 16.00 -4.89 7.16
N ASP A 130 16.65 -4.53 8.28
CA ASP A 130 18.06 -4.15 8.35
C ASP A 130 18.94 -5.35 8.67
N THR A 131 18.60 -6.07 9.74
CA THR A 131 19.42 -7.16 10.28
C THR A 131 18.55 -8.32 10.74
N ARG A 132 19.06 -9.54 10.56
CA ARG A 132 18.51 -10.76 11.18
C ARG A 132 19.26 -11.03 12.48
N VAL A 133 18.55 -11.59 13.45
CA VAL A 133 19.13 -12.02 14.72
C VAL A 133 19.28 -13.53 14.71
N ALA A 134 20.50 -14.04 14.96
CA ALA A 134 20.75 -15.49 15.01
C ALA A 134 20.10 -16.16 16.23
N CYS A 135 19.71 -17.43 16.05
CA CYS A 135 19.21 -18.26 17.15
C CYS A 135 20.34 -18.63 18.13
N GLY A 136 20.05 -18.53 19.45
CA GLY A 136 20.94 -18.99 20.51
C GLY A 136 21.85 -17.92 21.11
N GLU A 137 22.29 -16.94 20.33
CA GLU A 137 23.00 -15.76 20.84
C GLU A 137 22.40 -14.54 20.17
N LEU A 138 22.25 -13.45 20.90
CA LEU A 138 21.81 -12.13 20.35
C LEU A 138 22.94 -11.50 19.49
N GLN A 139 23.53 -12.29 18.61
CA GLN A 139 24.49 -11.74 17.64
C GLN A 139 23.71 -11.10 16.51
N GLU A 140 23.87 -9.81 16.38
CA GLU A 140 23.46 -9.07 15.20
C GLU A 140 24.30 -9.60 14.03
N ILE A 141 23.69 -10.43 13.19
CA ILE A 141 24.34 -10.80 11.94
C ILE A 141 24.16 -9.62 11.01
N LYS A 142 25.16 -8.76 10.92
CA LYS A 142 25.26 -7.83 9.79
C LYS A 142 25.23 -8.68 8.53
N ALA A 143 24.22 -8.47 7.69
CA ALA A 143 24.09 -9.20 6.44
C ALA A 143 25.43 -9.18 5.71
N ALA A 144 26.09 -10.34 5.62
CA ALA A 144 27.34 -10.44 4.85
C ALA A 144 27.06 -9.99 3.43
N ALA A 145 28.02 -9.34 2.78
CA ALA A 145 27.85 -8.72 1.47
C ALA A 145 27.28 -9.68 0.39
N THR A 146 27.46 -10.98 0.54
CA THR A 146 26.91 -12.02 -0.34
C THR A 146 25.45 -12.38 -0.09
N SER A 147 24.91 -12.12 1.09
CA SER A 147 23.48 -12.32 1.40
C SER A 147 22.66 -11.04 1.21
N GLN A 148 23.27 -9.93 0.81
CA GLN A 148 22.62 -8.65 0.61
C GLN A 148 21.48 -8.70 -0.42
N LEU A 149 21.54 -9.59 -1.39
CA LEU A 149 20.50 -9.77 -2.41
C LEU A 149 19.23 -10.46 -1.87
N THR A 150 19.35 -11.24 -0.81
CA THR A 150 18.22 -12.01 -0.26
C THR A 150 17.50 -11.30 0.89
N LEU A 151 18.16 -10.39 1.60
CA LEU A 151 17.59 -9.73 2.79
C LEU A 151 17.28 -8.25 2.58
N ARG A 152 18.01 -7.52 1.75
CA ARG A 152 17.66 -6.16 1.37
C ARG A 152 16.43 -6.19 0.48
N GLY A 153 15.35 -5.60 0.95
CA GLY A 153 14.11 -5.47 0.21
C GLY A 153 12.97 -6.34 0.72
N TYR A 154 13.08 -6.90 1.92
CA TYR A 154 11.92 -7.39 2.65
C TYR A 154 11.41 -6.30 3.58
N ASP A 155 10.12 -6.06 3.46
CA ASP A 155 9.40 -5.13 4.30
C ASP A 155 8.34 -5.87 5.09
N TRP A 156 8.17 -5.42 6.31
CA TRP A 156 7.04 -5.76 7.15
C TRP A 156 6.10 -4.57 7.17
N SER A 157 4.86 -4.75 6.81
CA SER A 157 3.85 -3.71 6.91
C SER A 157 2.74 -4.15 7.84
N PHE A 158 2.45 -3.28 8.80
CA PHE A 158 1.35 -3.45 9.73
C PHE A 158 0.33 -2.35 9.48
N HIS A 159 -0.93 -2.75 9.34
CA HIS A 159 -2.02 -1.87 8.94
C HIS A 159 -2.98 -1.60 10.09
N ALA A 160 -3.60 -0.44 10.09
CA ALA A 160 -4.64 -0.08 11.07
C ALA A 160 -5.87 -0.98 10.95
N SER A 161 -6.07 -1.64 9.82
CA SER A 161 -7.05 -2.71 9.61
C SER A 161 -6.71 -4.03 10.32
N GLN A 162 -5.64 -4.05 11.13
CA GLN A 162 -5.11 -5.25 11.77
C GLN A 162 -4.64 -6.33 10.76
N GLN A 163 -4.33 -5.92 9.56
CA GLN A 163 -3.68 -6.77 8.57
C GLN A 163 -2.18 -6.54 8.59
N PHE A 164 -1.42 -7.58 8.27
CA PHE A 164 0.01 -7.46 8.02
C PHE A 164 0.40 -8.15 6.73
N TRP A 165 1.49 -7.72 6.15
CA TRP A 165 2.15 -8.42 5.06
C TRP A 165 3.66 -8.31 5.16
N VAL A 166 4.34 -9.32 4.63
CA VAL A 166 5.80 -9.38 4.50
C VAL A 166 6.11 -9.67 3.04
N GLY A 167 6.90 -8.84 2.42
CA GLY A 167 7.22 -8.98 1.01
C GLY A 167 8.33 -8.07 0.54
N ARG A 168 8.64 -8.12 -0.74
CA ARG A 168 9.60 -7.22 -1.38
C ARG A 168 8.88 -6.09 -2.08
N GLU A 169 9.10 -4.87 -1.63
CA GLU A 169 8.40 -3.69 -2.13
C GLU A 169 8.84 -3.26 -3.55
N HIS A 170 10.06 -3.52 -3.96
CA HIS A 170 10.65 -2.93 -5.17
C HIS A 170 10.83 -3.90 -6.34
N SER A 171 10.13 -5.01 -6.36
CA SER A 171 10.20 -5.97 -7.46
C SER A 171 8.93 -5.87 -8.29
N ILE A 172 9.05 -5.77 -9.62
CA ILE A 172 7.94 -5.92 -10.61
C ILE A 172 7.17 -7.23 -10.38
N ALA A 173 7.78 -8.18 -9.68
CA ALA A 173 7.15 -9.35 -9.12
C ALA A 173 7.21 -9.25 -7.59
N ALA A 174 6.51 -8.28 -6.99
CA ALA A 174 6.37 -8.18 -5.54
C ALA A 174 5.88 -9.56 -5.01
N ARG A 175 6.81 -10.38 -4.55
CA ARG A 175 6.47 -11.68 -3.98
C ARG A 175 6.06 -11.44 -2.55
N LEU A 176 4.76 -11.30 -2.35
CA LEU A 176 4.18 -11.44 -1.03
C LEU A 176 4.63 -12.79 -0.46
N GLN A 177 5.30 -12.77 0.68
CA GLN A 177 5.77 -14.00 1.32
C GLN A 177 4.83 -14.46 2.43
N LEU A 178 4.25 -13.51 3.12
CA LEU A 178 3.36 -13.78 4.23
C LEU A 178 2.34 -12.64 4.33
N ALA A 179 1.07 -12.97 4.49
CA ALA A 179 0.02 -12.01 4.76
C ALA A 179 -1.02 -12.60 5.69
N GLY A 180 -1.66 -11.75 6.48
CA GLY A 180 -2.67 -12.20 7.41
C GLY A 180 -3.14 -11.08 8.31
N SER A 181 -3.74 -11.46 9.44
CA SER A 181 -4.12 -10.55 10.50
C SER A 181 -3.17 -10.63 11.68
N TYR A 182 -3.10 -9.56 12.46
CA TYR A 182 -2.33 -9.54 13.71
C TYR A 182 -3.16 -8.99 14.87
N ARG A 183 -2.75 -9.36 16.07
CA ARG A 183 -3.23 -8.80 17.32
C ARG A 183 -2.05 -8.32 18.15
N LEU A 184 -2.21 -7.16 18.74
CA LEU A 184 -1.18 -6.52 19.55
C LEU A 184 -1.57 -6.57 21.03
N ASP A 185 -0.66 -7.05 21.88
CA ASP A 185 -0.74 -6.91 23.32
C ASP A 185 0.34 -5.94 23.79
N LEU A 186 -0.07 -4.70 24.02
CA LEU A 186 0.82 -3.63 24.47
C LEU A 186 1.41 -3.89 25.87
N LYS A 187 0.66 -4.59 26.74
CA LYS A 187 1.09 -4.82 28.14
C LYS A 187 2.24 -5.80 28.21
N SER A 188 2.20 -6.84 27.39
CA SER A 188 3.24 -7.88 27.35
C SER A 188 4.24 -7.69 26.22
N ALA A 189 4.10 -6.63 25.41
CA ALA A 189 4.88 -6.37 24.21
C ALA A 189 4.92 -7.59 23.26
N LYS A 190 3.74 -8.14 22.97
CA LYS A 190 3.58 -9.33 22.13
C LYS A 190 2.69 -9.05 20.93
N ILE A 191 2.95 -9.77 19.87
CA ILE A 191 2.16 -9.81 18.65
C ILE A 191 1.77 -11.25 18.35
N GLU A 192 0.49 -11.48 18.12
CA GLU A 192 -0.02 -12.71 17.52
C GLU A 192 -0.19 -12.48 16.01
N LEU A 193 0.45 -13.29 15.20
CA LEU A 193 0.30 -13.30 13.75
C LEU A 193 -0.55 -14.49 13.34
N THR A 194 -1.64 -14.24 12.61
CA THR A 194 -2.52 -15.26 12.04
C THR A 194 -2.42 -15.19 10.51
N PRO A 195 -1.49 -15.95 9.89
CA PRO A 195 -1.31 -15.92 8.44
C PRO A 195 -2.51 -16.52 7.71
N THR A 196 -2.93 -15.84 6.63
CA THR A 196 -3.95 -16.33 5.71
C THR A 196 -3.32 -16.79 4.39
N TRP A 197 -2.14 -16.29 4.07
CA TRP A 197 -1.40 -16.67 2.86
C TRP A 197 0.13 -16.57 3.08
N PRO A 198 0.89 -17.58 2.65
CA PRO A 198 0.44 -18.97 2.52
C PRO A 198 -0.14 -19.45 3.86
N LYS A 199 -1.09 -20.36 3.85
CA LYS A 199 -1.73 -20.82 5.08
C LYS A 199 -0.70 -21.43 6.01
N LYS A 200 -0.43 -20.78 7.13
CA LYS A 200 0.55 -21.17 8.14
C LYS A 200 -0.09 -21.20 9.52
N GLN A 201 0.64 -21.78 10.46
CA GLN A 201 0.22 -21.79 11.85
C GLN A 201 0.29 -20.38 12.45
N VAL A 202 -0.59 -20.10 13.42
CA VAL A 202 -0.50 -18.90 14.26
C VAL A 202 0.86 -18.88 14.96
N SER A 203 1.48 -17.72 15.00
CA SER A 203 2.76 -17.51 15.65
C SER A 203 2.74 -16.31 16.58
N HIS A 204 3.52 -16.39 17.66
CA HIS A 204 3.62 -15.33 18.64
C HIS A 204 5.02 -14.72 18.61
N TRP A 205 5.07 -13.41 18.69
CA TRP A 205 6.29 -12.64 18.62
C TRP A 205 6.37 -11.64 19.77
N SER A 206 7.55 -11.39 20.26
CA SER A 206 7.83 -10.22 21.09
C SER A 206 8.33 -9.08 20.22
N TYR A 207 8.07 -7.85 20.65
CA TYR A 207 8.58 -6.65 19.98
C TYR A 207 9.21 -5.69 20.99
N LEU A 208 10.15 -4.90 20.50
CA LEU A 208 10.81 -3.86 21.27
C LEU A 208 11.14 -2.69 20.34
N PHE A 209 10.74 -1.49 20.74
CA PHE A 209 11.17 -0.26 20.05
C PHE A 209 12.46 0.28 20.63
N LYS A 210 13.30 0.86 19.79
CA LYS A 210 14.50 1.59 20.14
C LYS A 210 14.55 2.90 19.35
N ASP A 211 15.40 3.83 19.80
CA ASP A 211 15.71 5.07 19.10
C ASP A 211 14.49 5.96 18.78
N GLY A 212 13.56 6.07 19.73
CA GLY A 212 12.34 6.85 19.55
C GLY A 212 11.44 6.31 18.45
N ASP A 213 11.21 5.00 18.46
CA ASP A 213 10.34 4.27 17.54
C ASP A 213 10.82 4.23 16.08
N LYS A 214 12.10 4.45 15.86
CA LYS A 214 12.72 4.30 14.53
C LYS A 214 13.22 2.89 14.25
N THR A 215 13.48 2.12 15.30
CA THR A 215 13.96 0.75 15.22
C THR A 215 12.97 -0.18 15.90
N LEU A 216 12.52 -1.20 15.20
CA LEU A 216 11.65 -2.25 15.70
C LEU A 216 12.43 -3.57 15.74
N ILE A 217 12.49 -4.22 16.89
CA ILE A 217 13.06 -5.55 17.05
C ILE A 217 11.91 -6.53 17.18
N LEU A 218 11.83 -7.51 16.29
CA LEU A 218 10.86 -8.60 16.32
C LEU A 218 11.57 -9.92 16.64
N LYS A 219 11.05 -10.68 17.61
CA LYS A 219 11.53 -12.02 17.95
C LYS A 219 10.38 -13.00 18.05
N PRO A 220 10.41 -14.14 17.32
CA PRO A 220 9.44 -15.19 17.51
C PRO A 220 9.59 -15.78 18.92
N LEU A 221 8.48 -16.13 19.54
CA LEU A 221 8.46 -16.82 20.85
C LEU A 221 8.52 -18.33 20.70
N GLU A 222 8.11 -18.85 19.54
CA GLU A 222 8.22 -20.26 19.18
C GLU A 222 9.17 -20.41 17.97
N PRO A 223 9.82 -21.58 17.80
CA PRO A 223 10.59 -21.89 16.61
C PRO A 223 9.74 -21.69 15.34
N GLN A 224 10.31 -21.06 14.33
CA GLN A 224 9.66 -20.84 13.03
C GLN A 224 10.37 -21.69 11.98
N ASP A 225 9.67 -22.66 11.39
CA ASP A 225 10.27 -23.62 10.46
C ASP A 225 10.65 -23.01 9.09
N ASP A 226 10.10 -21.84 8.73
CA ASP A 226 10.10 -21.37 7.34
C ASP A 226 10.54 -19.92 7.11
N LEU A 227 10.73 -19.13 8.14
CA LEU A 227 11.37 -17.85 7.97
C LEU A 227 12.87 -18.10 8.00
N GLU A 228 13.43 -18.47 6.82
CA GLU A 228 14.84 -18.76 6.61
C GLU A 228 15.72 -18.51 7.86
N ALA A 229 15.79 -19.49 8.73
CA ALA A 229 16.69 -19.63 9.88
C ALA A 229 17.08 -18.36 10.67
N GLY A 230 16.15 -17.45 10.93
CA GLY A 230 16.40 -16.29 11.80
C GLY A 230 15.57 -16.35 13.07
N CYS A 231 16.17 -16.04 14.22
CA CYS A 231 15.45 -15.95 15.50
C CYS A 231 14.91 -14.56 15.81
N GLY A 232 14.95 -13.66 14.85
CA GLY A 232 14.40 -12.32 14.96
C GLY A 232 14.87 -11.39 13.86
N TYR A 233 14.32 -10.17 13.86
CA TYR A 233 14.63 -9.14 12.89
C TYR A 233 14.83 -7.81 13.59
N ILE A 234 15.77 -7.02 13.10
CA ILE A 234 15.88 -5.59 13.37
C ILE A 234 15.36 -4.88 12.12
N LEU A 235 14.36 -4.04 12.29
CA LEU A 235 13.70 -3.33 11.23
C LEU A 235 13.82 -1.82 11.48
N LEU A 236 13.96 -1.06 10.40
CA LEU A 236 14.06 0.39 10.42
C LEU A 236 12.83 1.01 9.73
N ARG A 237 12.46 2.20 10.21
CA ARG A 237 11.37 3.01 9.62
C ARG A 237 11.96 4.21 8.88
#